data_cfdda6e09c07810b76880abbac2bc36b
#
_entry.id   cfdda6e09c07810b76880abbac2bc36b
#
_cell.length_a   1.000
_cell.length_b   1.000
_cell.length_c   1.000
_cell.angle_alpha   90.00
_cell.angle_beta   90.00
_cell.angle_gamma   90.00
#
_symmetry.space_group_name_H-M   'P 1'
#
loop_
_entity.id
_entity.type
_entity.pdbx_description
1 polymer ?
#
loop_
_entity_poly.entity_id
_entity_poly.type
_entity_poly.pdbx_seq_one_letter_code
_entity_poly.pdbx_strand_id
1 'polypeptide(L)'
;MPKDSVKSVKTDLQALKTDSDWLVWFGHSSYLFCLGGKRFLVDPVLKPEFPSSVMLKPFAGTDIYRPDDLPDIDVLIITHEHWDHLDYATLRDLRPRIKHVVCPLGIADYLRYWDFSDEQITELDWYQTKSFNTQVSTLNLTCLPTRHFSNRLFKRNQTLWASFMVENAGRKVYVGGDGGYDSRFEEIREHFGSVDLALLENGQYNPNWAYIHTTPEDLDKAISDLQAKQVFTVHHSKFALSTHPWYEPDSIAHAIADKQGVTLLDSPIGTIVRF
;
A
#
# COMPACT_ATOMS: atom_id res chain seq x y z
N MET A 1 0.54 -14.01 -17.15
CA MET A 1 -0.80 -13.43 -17.38
C MET A 1 -1.85 -14.49 -17.13
N PRO A 2 -2.94 -14.22 -16.38
CA PRO A 2 -4.06 -15.15 -16.25
C PRO A 2 -4.71 -15.41 -17.62
N LYS A 3 -5.19 -16.65 -17.84
CA LYS A 3 -5.95 -17.02 -19.04
C LYS A 3 -7.41 -16.57 -18.92
N ASP A 4 -7.94 -16.64 -17.70
CA ASP A 4 -9.31 -16.28 -17.37
C ASP A 4 -9.35 -14.95 -16.62
N SER A 5 -10.55 -14.38 -16.45
CA SER A 5 -10.77 -13.18 -15.66
C SER A 5 -10.46 -13.46 -14.18
N VAL A 6 -9.68 -12.60 -13.56
CA VAL A 6 -9.43 -12.66 -12.11
C VAL A 6 -10.72 -12.34 -11.37
N LYS A 7 -11.04 -13.17 -10.37
CA LYS A 7 -12.25 -12.98 -9.56
C LYS A 7 -12.16 -11.68 -8.76
N SER A 8 -13.18 -10.85 -8.86
CA SER A 8 -13.32 -9.60 -8.11
C SER A 8 -14.77 -9.35 -7.73
N VAL A 9 -14.98 -8.48 -6.75
CA VAL A 9 -16.30 -8.11 -6.23
C VAL A 9 -16.41 -6.59 -6.21
N LYS A 10 -17.43 -6.03 -6.87
CA LYS A 10 -17.67 -4.58 -6.83
C LYS A 10 -18.44 -4.21 -5.55
N THR A 11 -17.74 -3.75 -4.53
CA THR A 11 -18.34 -3.20 -3.32
C THR A 11 -18.67 -1.73 -3.52
N ASP A 12 -19.80 -1.27 -3.00
CA ASP A 12 -20.13 0.16 -2.91
C ASP A 12 -19.30 0.80 -1.78
N LEU A 13 -18.19 1.45 -2.16
CA LEU A 13 -17.25 2.05 -1.21
C LEU A 13 -17.82 3.30 -0.54
N GLN A 14 -18.73 4.01 -1.19
CA GLN A 14 -19.34 5.23 -0.64
C GLN A 14 -20.31 4.91 0.51
N ALA A 15 -20.93 3.73 0.47
CA ALA A 15 -21.82 3.25 1.52
C ALA A 15 -21.09 2.69 2.76
N LEU A 16 -19.75 2.50 2.69
CA LEU A 16 -18.99 1.93 3.81
C LEU A 16 -18.93 2.89 4.99
N LYS A 17 -19.37 2.40 6.15
CA LYS A 17 -19.29 3.12 7.43
C LYS A 17 -17.89 3.04 8.01
N THR A 18 -17.58 3.96 8.92
CA THR A 18 -16.30 4.06 9.62
C THR A 18 -16.40 3.69 11.10
N ASP A 19 -17.41 2.91 11.45
CA ASP A 19 -17.67 2.44 12.81
C ASP A 19 -16.90 1.17 13.20
N SER A 20 -16.17 0.60 12.26
CA SER A 20 -15.29 -0.56 12.45
C SER A 20 -14.09 -0.47 11.53
N ASP A 21 -13.04 -1.25 11.85
CA ASP A 21 -11.82 -1.33 11.03
C ASP A 21 -12.04 -2.33 9.89
N TRP A 22 -11.67 -1.94 8.68
CA TRP A 22 -11.82 -2.75 7.48
C TRP A 22 -10.82 -2.34 6.40
N LEU A 23 -10.58 -3.24 5.46
CA LEU A 23 -9.74 -3.09 4.27
C LEU A 23 -10.53 -3.48 3.02
N VAL A 24 -10.34 -2.75 1.92
CA VAL A 24 -10.75 -3.13 0.56
C VAL A 24 -9.55 -2.98 -0.37
N TRP A 25 -9.14 -4.08 -0.97
CA TRP A 25 -8.01 -4.11 -1.89
C TRP A 25 -8.47 -3.92 -3.35
N PHE A 26 -7.73 -3.12 -4.12
CA PHE A 26 -8.01 -2.82 -5.53
C PHE A 26 -7.07 -3.54 -6.50
N GLY A 27 -6.29 -4.50 -5.97
CA GLY A 27 -5.22 -5.17 -6.70
C GLY A 27 -3.91 -4.37 -6.69
N HIS A 28 -2.80 -5.07 -6.88
CA HIS A 28 -1.45 -4.52 -6.77
C HIS A 28 -1.25 -3.86 -5.39
N SER A 29 -0.65 -2.68 -5.33
CA SER A 29 -0.41 -1.95 -4.07
C SER A 29 -1.50 -0.92 -3.73
N SER A 30 -2.64 -0.95 -4.43
CA SER A 30 -3.73 -0.01 -4.22
C SER A 30 -4.79 -0.56 -3.27
N TYR A 31 -5.05 0.11 -2.15
CA TYR A 31 -6.09 -0.29 -1.20
C TYR A 31 -6.62 0.89 -0.38
N LEU A 32 -7.86 0.71 0.09
CA LEU A 32 -8.53 1.62 1.00
C LEU A 32 -8.77 0.89 2.33
N PHE A 33 -8.38 1.48 3.45
CA PHE A 33 -8.70 0.91 4.76
C PHE A 33 -9.27 1.97 5.71
N CYS A 34 -10.04 1.50 6.66
CA CYS A 34 -10.54 2.29 7.78
C CYS A 34 -9.84 1.84 9.06
N LEU A 35 -9.31 2.79 9.83
CA LEU A 35 -8.74 2.55 11.14
C LEU A 35 -9.20 3.64 12.11
N GLY A 36 -9.92 3.25 13.18
CA GLY A 36 -10.37 4.18 14.20
C GLY A 36 -11.20 5.33 13.63
N GLY A 37 -12.09 5.05 12.70
CA GLY A 37 -13.00 6.03 12.10
C GLY A 37 -12.40 6.92 11.01
N LYS A 38 -11.16 6.66 10.56
CA LYS A 38 -10.47 7.40 9.49
C LYS A 38 -10.22 6.52 8.27
N ARG A 39 -10.40 7.07 7.08
CA ARG A 39 -10.17 6.41 5.79
C ARG A 39 -8.79 6.75 5.26
N PHE A 40 -8.02 5.72 4.99
CA PHE A 40 -6.68 5.79 4.42
C PHE A 40 -6.69 5.15 3.04
N LEU A 41 -6.23 5.89 2.03
CA LEU A 41 -5.99 5.37 0.69
C LEU A 41 -4.49 5.25 0.46
N VAL A 42 -4.03 4.13 -0.06
CA VAL A 42 -2.60 3.88 -0.30
C VAL A 42 -2.37 3.62 -1.78
N ASP A 43 -1.38 4.31 -2.35
CA ASP A 43 -0.83 4.12 -3.70
C ASP A 43 -1.89 3.82 -4.77
N PRO A 44 -2.91 4.68 -4.96
CA PRO A 44 -4.02 4.37 -5.83
C PRO A 44 -3.63 4.47 -7.31
N VAL A 45 -3.75 3.35 -8.03
CA VAL A 45 -3.59 3.25 -9.49
C VAL A 45 -4.86 2.64 -10.07
N LEU A 46 -5.85 3.50 -10.31
CA LEU A 46 -7.20 3.12 -10.74
C LEU A 46 -7.52 3.51 -12.19
N LYS A 47 -6.72 4.42 -12.76
CA LYS A 47 -6.94 4.96 -14.10
C LYS A 47 -5.62 5.30 -14.76
N PRO A 48 -4.68 4.35 -14.94
CA PRO A 48 -3.40 4.66 -15.54
C PRO A 48 -3.59 5.21 -16.97
N GLU A 49 -3.10 6.42 -17.22
CA GLU A 49 -3.05 7.07 -18.53
C GLU A 49 -1.61 7.01 -19.07
N PHE A 50 -1.42 7.38 -20.35
CA PHE A 50 -0.06 7.46 -20.92
C PHE A 50 0.85 8.40 -20.09
N PRO A 51 2.10 8.02 -19.81
CA PRO A 51 2.84 6.86 -20.31
C PRO A 51 2.68 5.57 -19.50
N SER A 52 2.20 5.60 -18.25
CA SER A 52 2.12 4.44 -17.35
C SER A 52 1.24 3.31 -17.91
N SER A 53 0.16 3.64 -18.61
CA SER A 53 -0.75 2.67 -19.24
C SER A 53 -0.10 1.73 -20.27
N VAL A 54 1.10 2.08 -20.75
CA VAL A 54 1.87 1.19 -21.64
C VAL A 54 2.39 -0.04 -20.89
N MET A 55 2.83 0.16 -19.64
CA MET A 55 3.37 -0.89 -18.76
C MET A 55 2.29 -1.50 -17.87
N LEU A 56 1.39 -0.67 -17.34
CA LEU A 56 0.37 -1.06 -16.35
C LEU A 56 -0.92 -1.49 -17.05
N LYS A 57 -0.88 -2.68 -17.66
CA LYS A 57 -2.07 -3.31 -18.24
C LYS A 57 -2.73 -4.22 -17.21
N PRO A 58 -3.92 -3.87 -16.70
CA PRO A 58 -4.59 -4.68 -15.69
C PRO A 58 -5.00 -6.04 -16.27
N PHE A 59 -4.93 -7.08 -15.46
CA PHE A 59 -5.51 -8.38 -15.79
C PHE A 59 -7.02 -8.25 -15.97
N ALA A 60 -7.59 -9.08 -16.84
CA ALA A 60 -9.04 -9.10 -17.02
C ALA A 60 -9.75 -9.33 -15.69
N GLY A 61 -10.75 -8.51 -15.37
CA GLY A 61 -11.53 -8.58 -14.13
C GLY A 61 -10.99 -7.77 -12.96
N THR A 62 -9.78 -7.21 -13.03
CA THR A 62 -9.19 -6.48 -11.88
C THR A 62 -9.44 -4.98 -11.91
N ASP A 63 -9.78 -4.44 -13.06
CA ASP A 63 -9.98 -2.99 -13.28
C ASP A 63 -11.45 -2.59 -13.08
N ILE A 64 -11.96 -2.83 -11.86
CA ILE A 64 -13.38 -2.67 -11.53
C ILE A 64 -13.71 -1.36 -10.81
N TYR A 65 -12.69 -0.62 -10.34
CA TYR A 65 -12.86 0.65 -9.65
C TYR A 65 -12.33 1.82 -10.46
N ARG A 66 -13.00 2.97 -10.30
CA ARG A 66 -12.58 4.27 -10.85
C ARG A 66 -12.51 5.29 -9.70
N PRO A 67 -11.82 6.42 -9.88
CA PRO A 67 -11.77 7.47 -8.85
C PRO A 67 -13.14 7.87 -8.30
N ASP A 68 -14.17 7.90 -9.13
CA ASP A 68 -15.54 8.29 -8.74
C ASP A 68 -16.23 7.28 -7.81
N ASP A 69 -15.77 6.04 -7.77
CA ASP A 69 -16.28 5.02 -6.85
C ASP A 69 -15.83 5.25 -5.40
N LEU A 70 -14.73 6.02 -5.16
CA LEU A 70 -14.16 6.19 -3.84
C LEU A 70 -14.92 7.23 -3.01
N PRO A 71 -15.02 7.02 -1.68
CA PRO A 71 -15.54 8.03 -0.76
C PRO A 71 -14.53 9.16 -0.53
N ASP A 72 -14.89 10.12 0.34
CA ASP A 72 -13.92 11.08 0.88
C ASP A 72 -12.83 10.36 1.67
N ILE A 73 -11.58 10.79 1.46
CA ILE A 73 -10.36 10.20 2.02
C ILE A 73 -9.80 11.16 3.08
N ASP A 74 -9.62 10.67 4.30
CA ASP A 74 -9.01 11.47 5.36
C ASP A 74 -7.51 11.62 5.13
N VAL A 75 -6.81 10.53 4.76
CA VAL A 75 -5.38 10.54 4.47
C VAL A 75 -5.06 9.68 3.25
N LEU A 76 -4.44 10.27 2.26
CA LEU A 76 -3.73 9.57 1.19
C LEU A 76 -2.28 9.31 1.64
N ILE A 77 -1.83 8.07 1.54
CA ILE A 77 -0.44 7.67 1.74
C ILE A 77 0.16 7.33 0.39
N ILE A 78 1.28 7.96 0.04
CA ILE A 78 2.10 7.60 -1.11
C ILE A 78 3.43 7.05 -0.57
N THR A 79 3.78 5.83 -0.97
CA THR A 79 4.99 5.17 -0.47
C THR A 79 6.24 5.59 -1.25
N HIS A 80 6.13 5.74 -2.56
CA HIS A 80 7.22 6.17 -3.44
C HIS A 80 6.73 6.60 -4.83
N GLU A 81 7.64 7.04 -5.69
CA GLU A 81 7.31 7.68 -6.98
C GLU A 81 7.11 6.73 -8.18
N HIS A 82 7.28 5.40 -8.05
CA HIS A 82 7.13 4.50 -9.18
C HIS A 82 5.75 4.62 -9.84
N TRP A 83 5.68 4.33 -11.13
CA TRP A 83 4.47 4.54 -11.93
C TRP A 83 3.27 3.72 -11.48
N ASP A 84 3.52 2.57 -10.85
CA ASP A 84 2.54 1.64 -10.30
C ASP A 84 2.11 1.96 -8.87
N HIS A 85 2.58 3.09 -8.30
CA HIS A 85 2.21 3.62 -6.98
C HIS A 85 1.72 5.06 -7.03
N LEU A 86 2.39 5.93 -7.81
CA LEU A 86 2.07 7.35 -7.94
C LEU A 86 1.46 7.62 -9.33
N ASP A 87 0.14 7.48 -9.48
CA ASP A 87 -0.57 7.65 -10.75
C ASP A 87 -1.25 9.02 -10.86
N TYR A 88 -0.76 9.84 -11.79
CA TYR A 88 -1.26 11.20 -12.01
C TYR A 88 -2.75 11.25 -12.29
N ALA A 89 -3.25 10.41 -13.21
CA ALA A 89 -4.64 10.49 -13.64
C ALA A 89 -5.61 10.12 -12.53
N THR A 90 -5.26 9.09 -11.73
CA THR A 90 -6.03 8.73 -10.54
C THR A 90 -6.03 9.86 -9.51
N LEU A 91 -4.87 10.44 -9.19
CA LEU A 91 -4.75 11.47 -8.17
C LEU A 91 -5.38 12.80 -8.60
N ARG A 92 -5.26 13.18 -9.87
CA ARG A 92 -5.95 14.35 -10.44
C ARG A 92 -7.47 14.27 -10.20
N ASP A 93 -8.06 13.11 -10.51
CA ASP A 93 -9.50 12.91 -10.41
C ASP A 93 -9.97 12.75 -8.94
N LEU A 94 -9.10 12.22 -8.04
CA LEU A 94 -9.38 12.05 -6.61
C LEU A 94 -9.10 13.29 -5.76
N ARG A 95 -8.29 14.24 -6.22
CA ARG A 95 -7.83 15.40 -5.44
C ARG A 95 -8.93 16.11 -4.65
N PRO A 96 -10.12 16.39 -5.20
CA PRO A 96 -11.18 17.09 -4.47
C PRO A 96 -11.72 16.33 -3.24
N ARG A 97 -11.47 15.02 -3.17
CA ARG A 97 -11.94 14.13 -2.10
C ARG A 97 -10.85 13.80 -1.07
N ILE A 98 -9.61 14.25 -1.29
CA ILE A 98 -8.48 13.97 -0.41
C ILE A 98 -8.27 15.16 0.52
N LYS A 99 -8.35 14.92 1.84
CA LYS A 99 -8.14 15.96 2.86
C LYS A 99 -6.65 16.21 3.10
N HIS A 100 -5.88 15.13 3.31
CA HIS A 100 -4.44 15.19 3.57
C HIS A 100 -3.70 14.16 2.75
N VAL A 101 -2.46 14.48 2.37
CA VAL A 101 -1.49 13.56 1.75
C VAL A 101 -0.28 13.46 2.67
N VAL A 102 0.16 12.23 2.94
CA VAL A 102 1.42 11.96 3.64
C VAL A 102 2.31 11.16 2.69
N CYS A 103 3.53 11.64 2.49
CA CYS A 103 4.47 11.04 1.56
C CYS A 103 5.93 11.25 2.00
N PRO A 104 6.90 10.47 1.49
CA PRO A 104 8.32 10.70 1.75
C PRO A 104 8.86 11.91 0.96
N LEU A 105 10.03 12.40 1.38
CA LEU A 105 10.70 13.58 0.81
C LEU A 105 10.85 13.49 -0.73
N GLY A 106 10.55 14.61 -1.40
CA GLY A 106 10.63 14.79 -2.84
C GLY A 106 9.34 14.47 -3.60
N ILE A 107 8.39 13.75 -3.00
CA ILE A 107 7.09 13.45 -3.62
C ILE A 107 6.19 14.69 -3.71
N ALA A 108 6.29 15.61 -2.76
CA ALA A 108 5.47 16.81 -2.72
C ALA A 108 5.60 17.67 -3.99
N ASP A 109 6.74 17.66 -4.67
CA ASP A 109 6.92 18.43 -5.89
C ASP A 109 6.01 17.92 -7.03
N TYR A 110 5.80 16.61 -7.14
CA TYR A 110 4.79 16.05 -8.05
C TYR A 110 3.39 16.50 -7.68
N LEU A 111 3.05 16.41 -6.39
CA LEU A 111 1.71 16.76 -5.90
C LEU A 111 1.39 18.23 -6.11
N ARG A 112 2.34 19.14 -5.83
CA ARG A 112 2.22 20.58 -6.13
C ARG A 112 2.01 20.84 -7.61
N TYR A 113 2.80 20.16 -8.46
CA TYR A 113 2.65 20.26 -9.91
C TYR A 113 1.29 19.73 -10.41
N TRP A 114 0.63 18.87 -9.62
CA TRP A 114 -0.71 18.34 -9.87
C TRP A 114 -1.80 19.09 -9.10
N ASP A 115 -1.52 20.34 -8.70
CA ASP A 115 -2.42 21.28 -8.04
C ASP A 115 -2.93 20.85 -6.64
N PHE A 116 -2.21 19.99 -5.91
CA PHE A 116 -2.46 19.84 -4.47
C PHE A 116 -1.92 21.06 -3.73
N SER A 117 -2.65 21.54 -2.72
CA SER A 117 -2.20 22.67 -1.93
C SER A 117 -1.16 22.26 -0.87
N ASP A 118 -0.30 23.20 -0.46
CA ASP A 118 0.71 22.94 0.57
C ASP A 118 0.07 22.54 1.93
N GLU A 119 -1.13 23.02 2.22
CA GLU A 119 -1.87 22.66 3.44
C GLU A 119 -2.35 21.19 3.44
N GLN A 120 -2.54 20.61 2.26
CA GLN A 120 -2.90 19.19 2.13
C GLN A 120 -1.69 18.28 2.27
N ILE A 121 -0.47 18.74 1.94
CA ILE A 121 0.72 17.90 1.81
C ILE A 121 1.51 17.89 3.12
N THR A 122 1.91 16.71 3.55
CA THR A 122 2.90 16.49 4.59
C THR A 122 3.99 15.58 4.04
N GLU A 123 5.16 16.14 3.85
CA GLU A 123 6.38 15.39 3.51
C GLU A 123 7.12 14.98 4.77
N LEU A 124 7.59 13.75 4.81
CA LEU A 124 8.32 13.18 5.95
C LEU A 124 9.64 12.57 5.49
N ASP A 125 10.68 12.79 6.29
CA ASP A 125 11.89 11.97 6.25
C ASP A 125 11.67 10.68 7.05
N TRP A 126 12.54 9.69 6.88
CA TRP A 126 12.52 8.47 7.68
C TRP A 126 12.58 8.79 9.18
N TYR A 127 11.79 8.06 9.95
CA TYR A 127 11.58 8.20 11.40
C TYR A 127 10.85 9.48 11.82
N GLN A 128 10.40 10.32 10.89
CA GLN A 128 9.54 11.45 11.23
C GLN A 128 8.07 11.01 11.33
N THR A 129 7.37 11.62 12.27
CA THR A 129 5.96 11.34 12.56
C THR A 129 5.09 12.58 12.32
N LYS A 130 4.00 12.40 11.61
CA LYS A 130 2.89 13.37 11.55
C LYS A 130 1.77 12.92 12.47
N SER A 131 1.36 13.79 13.36
CA SER A 131 0.20 13.58 14.23
C SER A 131 -1.01 14.38 13.75
N PHE A 132 -2.17 13.76 13.76
CA PHE A 132 -3.46 14.38 13.50
C PHE A 132 -4.34 14.20 14.73
N ASN A 133 -4.83 15.30 15.29
CA ASN A 133 -5.79 15.24 16.39
C ASN A 133 -7.16 14.82 15.84
N THR A 134 -7.73 13.78 16.39
CA THR A 134 -9.11 13.36 16.14
C THR A 134 -9.95 13.68 17.38
N GLN A 135 -11.28 13.52 17.27
CA GLN A 135 -12.18 13.78 18.43
C GLN A 135 -11.98 12.77 19.58
N VAL A 136 -11.43 11.59 19.29
CA VAL A 136 -11.34 10.47 20.25
C VAL A 136 -9.92 9.99 20.52
N SER A 137 -8.95 10.34 19.67
CA SER A 137 -7.56 9.87 19.77
C SER A 137 -6.60 10.77 18.99
N THR A 138 -5.31 10.53 19.15
CA THR A 138 -4.29 11.02 18.22
C THR A 138 -3.98 9.94 17.21
N LEU A 139 -4.10 10.28 15.93
CA LEU A 139 -3.65 9.46 14.83
C LEU A 139 -2.21 9.84 14.51
N ASN A 140 -1.30 8.87 14.55
CA ASN A 140 0.11 9.06 14.17
C ASN A 140 0.43 8.29 12.90
N LEU A 141 1.14 8.96 11.98
CA LEU A 141 1.76 8.33 10.82
C LEU A 141 3.26 8.55 10.90
N THR A 142 4.02 7.47 11.03
CA THR A 142 5.48 7.50 11.05
C THR A 142 6.02 6.96 9.74
N CYS A 143 6.81 7.77 9.04
CA CYS A 143 7.54 7.37 7.85
C CYS A 143 8.73 6.49 8.24
N LEU A 144 8.89 5.34 7.61
CA LEU A 144 9.91 4.35 7.96
C LEU A 144 10.70 3.93 6.71
N PRO A 145 12.00 3.62 6.86
CA PRO A 145 12.80 3.17 5.74
C PRO A 145 12.35 1.78 5.25
N THR A 146 12.46 1.56 3.95
CA THR A 146 12.36 0.24 3.33
C THR A 146 13.53 0.06 2.36
N ARG A 147 13.82 -1.17 1.95
CA ARG A 147 14.93 -1.49 1.06
C ARG A 147 14.47 -1.44 -0.39
N HIS A 148 14.40 -0.23 -0.93
CA HIS A 148 13.92 0.01 -2.30
C HIS A 148 14.75 1.12 -2.97
N PHE A 149 14.22 1.74 -4.00
CA PHE A 149 14.80 2.88 -4.71
C PHE A 149 13.67 3.75 -5.30
N SER A 150 14.02 4.94 -5.75
CA SER A 150 13.10 5.76 -6.53
C SER A 150 13.60 5.95 -7.95
N ASN A 151 12.67 5.93 -8.91
CA ASN A 151 12.93 6.19 -10.32
C ASN A 151 11.61 6.42 -11.07
N ARG A 152 11.45 7.60 -11.65
CA ARG A 152 10.25 7.89 -12.44
C ARG A 152 10.56 8.25 -13.89
N LEU A 153 11.72 8.84 -14.18
CA LEU A 153 12.14 9.22 -15.53
C LEU A 153 13.57 8.73 -15.80
N PHE A 154 14.50 9.66 -15.99
CA PHE A 154 15.89 9.33 -16.35
C PHE A 154 16.85 9.35 -15.17
N LYS A 155 16.42 9.89 -14.02
CA LYS A 155 17.26 10.00 -12.82
C LYS A 155 16.70 9.14 -11.70
N ARG A 156 17.60 8.37 -11.07
CA ARG A 156 17.27 7.55 -9.89
C ARG A 156 17.48 8.34 -8.61
N ASN A 157 16.75 7.93 -7.55
CA ASN A 157 16.94 8.39 -6.17
C ASN A 157 16.85 9.93 -6.03
N GLN A 158 15.87 10.53 -6.70
CA GLN A 158 15.58 11.96 -6.57
C GLN A 158 14.52 12.21 -5.45
N THR A 159 13.77 11.19 -5.08
CA THR A 159 12.83 11.21 -3.97
C THR A 159 13.18 10.10 -3.00
N LEU A 160 12.67 10.15 -1.76
CA LEU A 160 12.70 9.01 -0.86
C LEU A 160 11.59 8.02 -1.20
N TRP A 161 11.70 6.83 -0.64
CA TRP A 161 10.72 5.76 -0.62
C TRP A 161 10.53 5.30 0.83
N ALA A 162 9.35 4.80 1.18
CA ALA A 162 9.03 4.54 2.56
C ALA A 162 7.97 3.44 2.75
N SER A 163 8.01 2.82 3.91
CA SER A 163 6.89 2.21 4.58
C SER A 163 6.32 3.17 5.62
N PHE A 164 5.15 2.85 6.18
CA PHE A 164 4.52 3.69 7.21
C PHE A 164 3.96 2.86 8.35
N MET A 165 4.16 3.33 9.57
CA MET A 165 3.37 2.87 10.72
C MET A 165 2.19 3.83 10.93
N VAL A 166 0.98 3.28 10.88
CA VAL A 166 -0.27 4.02 11.16
C VAL A 166 -0.79 3.58 12.52
N GLU A 167 -0.82 4.49 13.48
CA GLU A 167 -1.28 4.23 14.84
C GLU A 167 -2.52 5.06 15.14
N ASN A 168 -3.64 4.43 15.45
CA ASN A 168 -4.86 5.11 15.83
C ASN A 168 -5.67 4.27 16.82
N ALA A 169 -6.22 4.91 17.86
CA ALA A 169 -7.07 4.27 18.86
C ALA A 169 -6.46 2.99 19.48
N GLY A 170 -5.13 2.98 19.69
CA GLY A 170 -4.39 1.83 20.23
C GLY A 170 -4.14 0.68 19.25
N ARG A 171 -4.56 0.82 18.00
CA ARG A 171 -4.32 -0.13 16.91
C ARG A 171 -3.17 0.33 16.02
N LYS A 172 -2.46 -0.63 15.43
CA LYS A 172 -1.29 -0.40 14.57
C LYS A 172 -1.44 -1.14 13.26
N VAL A 173 -1.31 -0.40 12.15
CA VAL A 173 -1.25 -0.95 10.80
C VAL A 173 0.10 -0.59 10.18
N TYR A 174 0.85 -1.59 9.77
CA TYR A 174 2.08 -1.40 9.00
C TYR A 174 1.76 -1.42 7.51
N VAL A 175 2.04 -0.33 6.83
CA VAL A 175 1.95 -0.14 5.37
C VAL A 175 3.35 -0.35 4.80
N GLY A 176 3.63 -1.54 4.24
CA GLY A 176 4.98 -1.94 3.87
C GLY A 176 5.58 -1.12 2.71
N GLY A 177 4.76 -0.72 1.74
CA GLY A 177 5.28 -0.23 0.46
C GLY A 177 6.05 -1.33 -0.27
N ASP A 178 6.92 -0.94 -1.20
CA ASP A 178 7.83 -1.85 -1.87
C ASP A 178 9.17 -1.94 -1.14
N GLY A 179 9.76 -3.12 -1.10
CA GLY A 179 11.09 -3.30 -0.54
C GLY A 179 11.51 -4.75 -0.31
N GLY A 180 12.79 -5.03 -0.52
CA GLY A 180 13.40 -6.27 -0.11
C GLY A 180 13.56 -6.35 1.40
N TYR A 181 13.73 -7.56 1.90
CA TYR A 181 13.94 -7.82 3.32
C TYR A 181 15.33 -7.34 3.82
N ASP A 182 15.35 -6.82 5.03
CA ASP A 182 16.56 -6.61 5.85
C ASP A 182 16.19 -6.51 7.35
N SER A 183 17.16 -6.20 8.22
CA SER A 183 16.98 -6.12 9.68
C SER A 183 16.01 -5.04 10.16
N ARG A 184 15.59 -4.12 9.29
CA ARG A 184 14.64 -3.04 9.66
C ARG A 184 13.29 -3.56 10.12
N PHE A 185 12.85 -4.73 9.65
CA PHE A 185 11.61 -5.32 10.15
C PHE A 185 11.68 -5.64 11.65
N GLU A 186 12.83 -6.14 12.12
CA GLU A 186 13.08 -6.35 13.56
C GLU A 186 13.19 -5.02 14.31
N GLU A 187 13.91 -4.03 13.77
CA GLU A 187 14.05 -2.69 14.34
C GLU A 187 12.65 -2.00 14.48
N ILE A 188 11.77 -2.15 13.50
CA ILE A 188 10.39 -1.64 13.54
C ILE A 188 9.62 -2.31 14.68
N ARG A 189 9.73 -3.63 14.83
CA ARG A 189 9.12 -4.36 15.94
C ARG A 189 9.65 -3.90 17.30
N GLU A 190 10.98 -3.68 17.41
CA GLU A 190 11.57 -3.19 18.66
C GLU A 190 11.06 -1.82 19.04
N HIS A 191 10.86 -0.95 18.06
CA HIS A 191 10.38 0.42 18.30
C HIS A 191 8.87 0.49 18.57
N PHE A 192 8.05 -0.23 17.80
CA PHE A 192 6.59 -0.14 17.86
C PHE A 192 5.91 -1.28 18.60
N GLY A 193 6.63 -2.36 18.90
CA GLY A 193 6.03 -3.63 19.34
C GLY A 193 5.32 -4.37 18.20
N SER A 194 4.53 -5.38 18.53
CA SER A 194 3.75 -6.13 17.52
C SER A 194 2.71 -5.24 16.84
N VAL A 195 2.45 -5.50 15.55
CA VAL A 195 1.43 -4.78 14.75
C VAL A 195 0.15 -5.60 14.64
N ASP A 196 -1.00 -4.92 14.56
CA ASP A 196 -2.29 -5.60 14.45
C ASP A 196 -2.52 -6.12 13.03
N LEU A 197 -2.13 -5.34 11.99
CA LEU A 197 -2.18 -5.74 10.60
C LEU A 197 -0.91 -5.28 9.87
N ALA A 198 -0.23 -6.19 9.18
CA ALA A 198 0.85 -5.88 8.26
C ALA A 198 0.36 -6.02 6.80
N LEU A 199 0.49 -4.95 6.03
CA LEU A 199 0.24 -4.91 4.59
C LEU A 199 1.59 -5.03 3.90
N LEU A 200 1.92 -6.23 3.42
CA LEU A 200 3.24 -6.58 2.94
C LEU A 200 3.26 -6.84 1.44
N GLU A 201 4.29 -6.35 0.79
CA GLU A 201 4.61 -6.71 -0.57
C GLU A 201 4.81 -8.23 -0.70
N ASN A 202 4.18 -8.83 -1.70
CA ASN A 202 4.33 -10.24 -2.05
C ASN A 202 4.10 -10.45 -3.54
N GLY A 203 4.96 -9.87 -4.37
CA GLY A 203 4.82 -10.01 -5.81
C GLY A 203 5.89 -9.25 -6.57
N GLN A 204 5.91 -9.43 -7.88
CA GLN A 204 6.87 -8.78 -8.78
C GLN A 204 8.35 -9.07 -8.44
N TYR A 205 8.63 -10.06 -7.57
CA TYR A 205 9.97 -10.50 -7.22
C TYR A 205 10.66 -11.24 -8.36
N ASN A 206 11.99 -11.18 -8.34
CA ASN A 206 12.85 -11.91 -9.25
C ASN A 206 14.25 -12.05 -8.61
N PRO A 207 14.99 -13.14 -8.80
CA PRO A 207 16.35 -13.28 -8.29
C PRO A 207 17.30 -12.15 -8.68
N ASN A 208 17.06 -11.50 -9.82
CA ASN A 208 17.90 -10.39 -10.30
C ASN A 208 17.70 -9.07 -9.53
N TRP A 209 16.62 -8.94 -8.76
CA TRP A 209 16.34 -7.77 -7.92
C TRP A 209 15.78 -8.09 -6.55
N ALA A 210 16.28 -9.19 -5.96
CA ALA A 210 15.92 -9.66 -4.63
C ALA A 210 16.15 -8.63 -3.49
N TYR A 211 16.91 -7.58 -3.76
CA TYR A 211 17.16 -6.52 -2.78
C TYR A 211 16.10 -5.41 -2.77
N ILE A 212 15.27 -5.33 -3.78
CA ILE A 212 14.29 -4.24 -3.95
C ILE A 212 12.85 -4.73 -3.97
N HIS A 213 12.64 -6.04 -3.98
CA HIS A 213 11.33 -6.69 -3.84
C HIS A 213 11.45 -7.92 -2.94
N THR A 214 10.44 -8.13 -2.11
CA THR A 214 10.38 -9.23 -1.16
C THR A 214 10.28 -10.56 -1.87
N THR A 215 11.30 -11.43 -1.70
CA THR A 215 11.25 -12.82 -2.18
C THR A 215 10.35 -13.68 -1.28
N PRO A 216 9.93 -14.88 -1.72
CA PRO A 216 9.16 -15.80 -0.88
C PRO A 216 9.81 -16.12 0.47
N GLU A 217 11.12 -16.38 0.47
CA GLU A 217 11.89 -16.66 1.69
C GLU A 217 11.98 -15.44 2.60
N ASP A 218 12.01 -14.25 2.01
CA ASP A 218 12.12 -12.99 2.74
C ASP A 218 10.78 -12.55 3.31
N LEU A 219 9.66 -12.86 2.66
CA LEU A 219 8.33 -12.64 3.22
C LEU A 219 8.14 -13.43 4.53
N ASP A 220 8.60 -14.69 4.55
CA ASP A 220 8.56 -15.53 5.75
C ASP A 220 9.31 -14.87 6.93
N LYS A 221 10.49 -14.31 6.68
CA LYS A 221 11.28 -13.58 7.69
C LYS A 221 10.59 -12.28 8.11
N ALA A 222 10.13 -11.48 7.15
CA ALA A 222 9.48 -10.19 7.43
C ALA A 222 8.26 -10.35 8.34
N ILE A 223 7.42 -11.36 8.10
CA ILE A 223 6.27 -11.68 8.94
C ILE A 223 6.72 -12.05 10.36
N SER A 224 7.75 -12.91 10.47
CA SER A 224 8.30 -13.35 11.75
C SER A 224 8.88 -12.18 12.57
N ASP A 225 9.65 -11.31 11.91
CA ASP A 225 10.36 -10.21 12.57
C ASP A 225 9.40 -9.12 13.04
N LEU A 226 8.37 -8.79 12.23
CA LEU A 226 7.35 -7.82 12.62
C LEU A 226 6.44 -8.32 13.74
N GLN A 227 6.36 -9.63 13.96
CA GLN A 227 5.38 -10.25 14.87
C GLN A 227 3.95 -9.73 14.60
N ALA A 228 3.57 -9.69 13.33
CA ALA A 228 2.26 -9.24 12.92
C ALA A 228 1.18 -10.23 13.39
N LYS A 229 0.08 -9.73 13.97
CA LYS A 229 -1.06 -10.58 14.36
C LYS A 229 -1.83 -11.06 13.14
N GLN A 230 -1.96 -10.20 12.15
CA GLN A 230 -2.64 -10.45 10.89
C GLN A 230 -1.78 -9.90 9.74
N VAL A 231 -1.83 -10.58 8.61
CA VAL A 231 -1.10 -10.18 7.39
C VAL A 231 -2.09 -10.11 6.23
N PHE A 232 -1.94 -9.11 5.39
CA PHE A 232 -2.56 -9.02 4.07
C PHE A 232 -1.46 -8.75 3.06
N THR A 233 -1.39 -9.54 1.98
CA THR A 233 -0.36 -9.37 0.96
C THR A 233 -0.85 -8.52 -0.21
N VAL A 234 0.04 -7.68 -0.74
CA VAL A 234 -0.22 -6.73 -1.83
C VAL A 234 0.85 -6.84 -2.91
N HIS A 235 0.83 -5.99 -3.92
CA HIS A 235 1.80 -5.91 -5.02
C HIS A 235 1.70 -7.06 -6.02
N HIS A 236 0.53 -7.71 -6.13
CA HIS A 236 0.25 -8.80 -7.07
C HIS A 236 -1.15 -8.69 -7.68
N SER A 237 -1.51 -9.68 -8.51
CA SER A 237 -2.86 -9.97 -9.02
C SER A 237 -3.51 -8.91 -9.93
N LYS A 238 -2.81 -7.84 -10.33
CA LYS A 238 -3.37 -6.79 -11.22
C LYS A 238 -2.50 -6.49 -12.41
N PHE A 239 -1.18 -6.36 -12.23
CA PHE A 239 -0.22 -6.07 -13.28
C PHE A 239 0.84 -7.17 -13.37
N ALA A 240 1.50 -7.31 -14.53
CA ALA A 240 2.62 -8.21 -14.73
C ALA A 240 3.89 -7.37 -14.95
N LEU A 241 4.66 -7.15 -13.88
CA LEU A 241 5.91 -6.41 -13.88
C LEU A 241 7.13 -7.34 -13.68
N SER A 242 6.88 -8.63 -13.37
CA SER A 242 7.90 -9.67 -13.22
C SER A 242 7.55 -10.92 -14.01
N THR A 243 8.33 -11.98 -13.81
CA THR A 243 8.28 -13.22 -14.61
C THR A 243 7.68 -14.41 -13.87
N HIS A 244 7.41 -14.32 -12.58
CA HIS A 244 6.76 -15.39 -11.82
C HIS A 244 5.29 -15.58 -12.26
N PRO A 245 4.69 -16.77 -12.05
CA PRO A 245 3.26 -17.00 -12.28
C PRO A 245 2.40 -16.02 -11.46
N TRP A 246 1.34 -15.49 -12.05
CA TRP A 246 0.49 -14.47 -11.43
C TRP A 246 -0.21 -14.94 -10.13
N TYR A 247 -0.43 -16.25 -9.98
CA TYR A 247 -1.07 -16.88 -8.81
C TYR A 247 -0.08 -17.32 -7.74
N GLU A 248 1.21 -17.32 -8.02
CA GLU A 248 2.25 -17.82 -7.12
C GLU A 248 2.33 -17.03 -5.82
N PRO A 249 2.25 -15.69 -5.82
CA PRO A 249 2.29 -14.91 -4.59
C PRO A 249 1.23 -15.34 -3.57
N ASP A 250 0.01 -15.55 -4.00
CA ASP A 250 -1.09 -15.98 -3.14
C ASP A 250 -0.81 -17.36 -2.53
N SER A 251 -0.40 -18.33 -3.33
CA SER A 251 -0.04 -19.67 -2.86
C SER A 251 1.11 -19.66 -1.83
N ILE A 252 2.08 -18.76 -2.00
CA ILE A 252 3.22 -18.58 -1.09
C ILE A 252 2.75 -17.98 0.23
N ALA A 253 1.90 -16.94 0.19
CA ALA A 253 1.36 -16.30 1.37
C ALA A 253 0.61 -17.31 2.26
N HIS A 254 -0.22 -18.16 1.66
CA HIS A 254 -0.92 -19.23 2.37
C HIS A 254 0.04 -20.24 3.03
N ALA A 255 1.04 -20.71 2.27
CA ALA A 255 2.02 -21.68 2.81
C ALA A 255 2.83 -21.11 3.98
N ILE A 256 3.18 -19.82 3.94
CA ILE A 256 3.89 -19.13 5.03
C ILE A 256 2.95 -18.95 6.23
N ALA A 257 1.73 -18.51 6.00
CA ALA A 257 0.75 -18.32 7.06
C ALA A 257 0.48 -19.62 7.83
N ASP A 258 0.28 -20.74 7.12
CA ASP A 258 0.11 -22.05 7.70
C ASP A 258 1.34 -22.50 8.52
N LYS A 259 2.55 -22.26 7.97
CA LYS A 259 3.81 -22.60 8.64
C LYS A 259 4.01 -21.83 9.95
N GLN A 260 3.70 -20.53 9.95
CA GLN A 260 3.92 -19.65 11.10
C GLN A 260 2.74 -19.59 12.07
N GLY A 261 1.55 -20.06 11.66
CA GLY A 261 0.33 -19.92 12.43
C GLY A 261 -0.18 -18.47 12.54
N VAL A 262 0.20 -17.61 11.57
CA VAL A 262 -0.27 -16.23 11.48
C VAL A 262 -1.60 -16.16 10.71
N THR A 263 -2.47 -15.23 11.07
CA THR A 263 -3.74 -15.04 10.35
C THR A 263 -3.48 -14.29 9.04
N LEU A 264 -3.59 -15.00 7.91
CA LEU A 264 -3.62 -14.37 6.59
C LEU A 264 -5.04 -13.90 6.28
N LEU A 265 -5.18 -12.60 6.04
CA LEU A 265 -6.42 -12.00 5.55
C LEU A 265 -6.39 -12.02 4.02
N ASP A 266 -6.94 -13.07 3.44
CA ASP A 266 -7.04 -13.23 1.99
C ASP A 266 -8.44 -12.88 1.50
N SER A 267 -8.52 -12.18 0.36
CA SER A 267 -9.80 -11.87 -0.27
C SER A 267 -9.66 -11.49 -1.75
N PRO A 268 -10.70 -11.78 -2.56
CA PRO A 268 -10.77 -11.22 -3.91
C PRO A 268 -10.75 -9.70 -3.92
N ILE A 269 -10.20 -9.11 -4.98
CA ILE A 269 -10.22 -7.67 -5.23
C ILE A 269 -11.63 -7.12 -4.98
N GLY A 270 -11.72 -6.06 -4.18
CA GLY A 270 -12.96 -5.34 -3.88
C GLY A 270 -13.80 -5.91 -2.74
N THR A 271 -13.43 -7.04 -2.17
CA THR A 271 -14.12 -7.60 -0.98
C THR A 271 -13.77 -6.82 0.27
N ILE A 272 -14.73 -6.66 1.18
CA ILE A 272 -14.48 -6.05 2.49
C ILE A 272 -13.85 -7.10 3.40
N VAL A 273 -12.67 -6.80 3.93
CA VAL A 273 -11.98 -7.59 4.95
C VAL A 273 -12.01 -6.82 6.27
N ARG A 274 -12.39 -7.46 7.36
CA ARG A 274 -12.34 -6.88 8.72
C ARG A 274 -11.12 -7.41 9.45
N PHE A 275 -10.48 -6.53 10.25
CA PHE A 275 -9.26 -6.85 10.97
C PHE A 275 -9.22 -6.27 12.39
#